data_25bc6e0676e005645452904bf9e7894c
#
_entry.id   25bc6e0676e005645452904bf9e7894c
#
_cell.length_a   1.000
_cell.length_b   1.000
_cell.length_c   1.000
_cell.angle_alpha   90.00
_cell.angle_beta   90.00
_cell.angle_gamma   90.00
#
_symmetry.space_group_name_H-M   'P 1'
#
loop_
_entity.id
_entity.type
_entity.pdbx_description
1 polymer ?
#
loop_
_entity_poly.entity_id
_entity_poly.type
_entity_poly.pdbx_seq_one_letter_code
_entity_poly.pdbx_strand_id
1 'polypeptide(L)'
;MAKEKVVLAYSGGLDTSVAVKWLTDKGYDVIAVGLDVGEGKDLEFVKQKALQVGAIQSYTIDAKKEYAESFVLPALQAHALYEQKYPLVSALSRPLISKKLVEIAEQTGATAVAHGCTGKGNDQVRFEVSIQALNPNLKVLAPVREWAWSRDEEIEYAKAHNIPIPIDLDNPYSVDQNLWGRSNECGVLEDPWATPPEGAYALTAPIEKTPDTPDIIELSFEKGVPVAINGEAYPLHQLILTLNEIAGKHGVGRIDHVENRLVGIKSREVYECPGAMTLIKAHKELEDLTLPKELAHFKPVIEKKLTELIYEGLWFSSLQPALLAFLKESQTHVTGVVRVKLFKGHAIIEGRKSAYSLYNEKLATYTPDDEFDHSAAVGFISLWGLPTKVHSMVTKEKKEVTL
;
A
#
# COMPACT_ATOMS: atom_id res chain seq x y z
N MET A 1 12.95 -14.98 -39.90
CA MET A 1 11.83 -14.22 -39.30
C MET A 1 12.40 -13.40 -38.14
N ALA A 2 11.95 -12.19 -37.91
CA ALA A 2 12.34 -11.44 -36.74
C ALA A 2 11.86 -12.20 -35.49
N LYS A 3 12.68 -12.22 -34.43
CA LYS A 3 12.28 -12.83 -33.15
C LYS A 3 11.11 -12.06 -32.52
N GLU A 4 10.25 -12.75 -31.80
CA GLU A 4 9.17 -12.15 -31.02
C GLU A 4 9.76 -11.37 -29.85
N LYS A 5 9.32 -10.12 -29.62
CA LYS A 5 9.80 -9.29 -28.52
C LYS A 5 8.96 -9.53 -27.27
N VAL A 6 9.61 -9.59 -26.10
CA VAL A 6 8.98 -9.66 -24.79
C VAL A 6 9.50 -8.57 -23.86
N VAL A 7 8.61 -7.88 -23.18
CA VAL A 7 8.93 -6.91 -22.13
C VAL A 7 8.88 -7.59 -20.77
N LEU A 8 10.02 -7.61 -20.06
CA LEU A 8 10.16 -8.28 -18.77
C LEU A 8 10.20 -7.27 -17.62
N ALA A 9 9.35 -7.45 -16.61
CA ALA A 9 9.50 -6.79 -15.32
C ALA A 9 10.83 -7.22 -14.69
N TYR A 10 11.79 -6.29 -14.58
CA TYR A 10 13.16 -6.60 -14.20
C TYR A 10 13.56 -5.89 -12.91
N SER A 11 13.73 -6.65 -11.84
CA SER A 11 14.14 -6.12 -10.52
C SER A 11 15.67 -6.09 -10.33
N GLY A 12 16.43 -6.76 -11.19
CA GLY A 12 17.87 -6.97 -11.00
C GLY A 12 18.21 -8.13 -10.04
N GLY A 13 17.21 -8.80 -9.47
CA GLY A 13 17.35 -9.99 -8.63
C GLY A 13 17.74 -11.26 -9.41
N LEU A 14 17.87 -12.37 -8.70
CA LEU A 14 18.24 -13.67 -9.31
C LEU A 14 17.18 -14.10 -10.32
N ASP A 15 15.94 -14.28 -9.88
CA ASP A 15 14.83 -14.83 -10.68
C ASP A 15 14.63 -14.06 -11.98
N THR A 16 14.62 -12.72 -11.92
CA THR A 16 14.45 -11.89 -13.13
C THR A 16 15.68 -11.91 -14.04
N SER A 17 16.89 -12.06 -13.49
CA SER A 17 18.10 -12.21 -14.30
C SER A 17 18.15 -13.59 -14.99
N VAL A 18 17.77 -14.64 -14.31
CA VAL A 18 17.57 -15.99 -14.90
C VAL A 18 16.49 -15.93 -15.98
N ALA A 19 15.38 -15.22 -15.74
CA ALA A 19 14.30 -15.08 -16.71
C ALA A 19 14.75 -14.41 -18.02
N VAL A 20 15.65 -13.43 -17.98
CA VAL A 20 16.22 -12.82 -19.21
C VAL A 20 16.87 -13.91 -20.07
N LYS A 21 17.77 -14.71 -19.49
CA LYS A 21 18.51 -15.74 -20.23
C LYS A 21 17.57 -16.85 -20.72
N TRP A 22 16.68 -17.32 -19.88
CA TRP A 22 15.73 -18.38 -20.21
C TRP A 22 14.79 -17.98 -21.36
N LEU A 23 14.25 -16.75 -21.37
CA LEU A 23 13.44 -16.21 -22.46
C LEU A 23 14.25 -16.07 -23.75
N THR A 24 15.51 -15.64 -23.66
CA THR A 24 16.42 -15.53 -24.80
C THR A 24 16.69 -16.91 -25.40
N ASP A 25 16.89 -17.94 -24.61
CA ASP A 25 17.08 -19.34 -25.06
C ASP A 25 15.82 -19.92 -25.70
N LYS A 26 14.63 -19.47 -25.29
CA LYS A 26 13.36 -19.76 -25.96
C LYS A 26 13.13 -18.99 -27.27
N GLY A 27 14.05 -18.12 -27.64
CA GLY A 27 14.03 -17.42 -28.93
C GLY A 27 13.38 -16.05 -28.90
N TYR A 28 13.11 -15.47 -27.73
CA TYR A 28 12.61 -14.12 -27.60
C TYR A 28 13.72 -13.08 -27.63
N ASP A 29 13.41 -11.90 -28.14
CA ASP A 29 14.18 -10.67 -27.93
C ASP A 29 13.67 -9.97 -26.66
N VAL A 30 14.45 -10.02 -25.57
CA VAL A 30 14.04 -9.58 -24.26
C VAL A 30 14.35 -8.07 -24.08
N ILE A 31 13.32 -7.31 -23.67
CA ILE A 31 13.40 -5.91 -23.26
C ILE A 31 13.16 -5.86 -21.76
N ALA A 32 14.19 -5.50 -20.99
CA ALA A 32 14.09 -5.41 -19.54
C ALA A 32 13.57 -4.04 -19.10
N VAL A 33 12.64 -4.00 -18.14
CA VAL A 33 12.10 -2.75 -17.59
C VAL A 33 12.20 -2.77 -16.08
N GLY A 34 13.06 -1.90 -15.53
CA GLY A 34 13.22 -1.66 -14.10
C GLY A 34 12.56 -0.35 -13.69
N LEU A 35 11.81 -0.36 -12.58
CA LEU A 35 11.22 0.84 -12.00
C LEU A 35 11.84 1.11 -10.63
N ASP A 36 12.11 2.39 -10.35
CA ASP A 36 12.32 2.87 -8.99
C ASP A 36 11.01 3.45 -8.45
N VAL A 37 10.42 2.74 -7.48
CA VAL A 37 9.22 3.15 -6.74
C VAL A 37 9.55 3.56 -5.30
N GLY A 38 10.84 3.87 -5.04
CA GLY A 38 11.34 4.27 -3.72
C GLY A 38 12.11 3.18 -2.98
N GLU A 39 12.65 2.20 -3.70
CA GLU A 39 13.49 1.13 -3.15
C GLU A 39 14.94 1.61 -2.90
N GLY A 40 15.34 2.74 -3.49
CA GLY A 40 16.72 3.25 -3.42
C GLY A 40 17.71 2.48 -4.29
N LYS A 41 17.24 1.78 -5.33
CA LYS A 41 18.09 1.02 -6.25
C LYS A 41 18.91 1.93 -7.18
N ASP A 42 20.13 1.52 -7.46
CA ASP A 42 20.92 2.10 -8.55
C ASP A 42 20.36 1.64 -9.91
N LEU A 43 19.58 2.52 -10.52
CA LEU A 43 18.93 2.25 -11.82
C LEU A 43 19.93 1.99 -12.94
N GLU A 44 21.11 2.63 -12.92
CA GLU A 44 22.11 2.39 -13.94
C GLU A 44 22.74 1.00 -13.78
N PHE A 45 23.02 0.59 -12.55
CA PHE A 45 23.48 -0.79 -12.28
C PHE A 45 22.47 -1.83 -12.76
N VAL A 46 21.18 -1.64 -12.46
CA VAL A 46 20.08 -2.52 -12.90
C VAL A 46 20.04 -2.63 -14.43
N LYS A 47 20.15 -1.49 -15.12
CA LYS A 47 20.17 -1.42 -16.58
C LYS A 47 21.36 -2.18 -17.18
N GLN A 48 22.57 -1.93 -16.70
CA GLN A 48 23.79 -2.57 -17.20
C GLN A 48 23.75 -4.08 -16.96
N LYS A 49 23.28 -4.51 -15.80
CA LYS A 49 23.11 -5.93 -15.49
C LYS A 49 22.14 -6.62 -16.45
N ALA A 50 21.00 -6.00 -16.77
CA ALA A 50 20.04 -6.57 -17.73
C ALA A 50 20.67 -6.78 -19.11
N LEU A 51 21.41 -5.81 -19.61
CA LEU A 51 22.11 -5.91 -20.89
C LEU A 51 23.20 -6.98 -20.88
N GLN A 52 23.96 -7.05 -19.78
CA GLN A 52 25.01 -8.08 -19.60
C GLN A 52 24.45 -9.50 -19.62
N VAL A 53 23.25 -9.71 -19.08
CA VAL A 53 22.59 -11.02 -19.03
C VAL A 53 21.96 -11.41 -20.38
N GLY A 54 21.81 -10.46 -21.31
CA GLY A 54 21.34 -10.74 -22.67
C GLY A 54 20.05 -10.06 -23.09
N ALA A 55 19.55 -9.09 -22.33
CA ALA A 55 18.47 -8.22 -22.80
C ALA A 55 18.96 -7.37 -23.99
N ILE A 56 18.15 -7.25 -25.04
CA ILE A 56 18.49 -6.42 -26.22
C ILE A 56 18.34 -4.93 -25.94
N GLN A 57 17.46 -4.58 -24.98
CA GLN A 57 17.24 -3.22 -24.50
C GLN A 57 16.91 -3.26 -23.01
N SER A 58 17.23 -2.18 -22.30
CA SER A 58 16.84 -2.02 -20.89
C SER A 58 16.37 -0.59 -20.64
N TYR A 59 15.16 -0.47 -20.09
CA TYR A 59 14.56 0.77 -19.63
C TYR A 59 14.62 0.81 -18.12
N THR A 60 15.02 1.95 -17.58
CA THR A 60 14.95 2.22 -16.13
C THR A 60 14.19 3.52 -15.90
N ILE A 61 13.17 3.47 -15.06
CA ILE A 61 12.21 4.55 -14.91
C ILE A 61 12.14 4.97 -13.43
N ASP A 62 12.46 6.24 -13.15
CA ASP A 62 12.11 6.83 -11.84
C ASP A 62 10.61 7.11 -11.80
N ALA A 63 9.88 6.26 -11.10
CA ALA A 63 8.43 6.30 -11.00
C ALA A 63 7.94 6.79 -9.62
N LYS A 64 8.82 7.23 -8.70
CA LYS A 64 8.47 7.61 -7.33
C LYS A 64 7.36 8.65 -7.27
N LYS A 65 7.44 9.68 -8.10
CA LYS A 65 6.43 10.74 -8.14
C LYS A 65 5.07 10.21 -8.61
N GLU A 66 5.03 9.50 -9.76
CA GLU A 66 3.79 8.92 -10.28
C GLU A 66 3.20 7.90 -9.31
N TYR A 67 4.04 7.09 -8.67
CA TYR A 67 3.61 6.13 -7.66
C TYR A 67 2.95 6.82 -6.47
N ALA A 68 3.59 7.85 -5.91
CA ALA A 68 3.04 8.59 -4.78
C ALA A 68 1.72 9.28 -5.10
N GLU A 69 1.66 9.99 -6.24
CA GLU A 69 0.51 10.85 -6.56
C GLU A 69 -0.69 10.07 -7.11
N SER A 70 -0.44 8.99 -7.90
CA SER A 70 -1.51 8.29 -8.62
C SER A 70 -1.97 6.99 -7.96
N PHE A 71 -1.16 6.39 -7.10
CA PHE A 71 -1.47 5.11 -6.45
C PHE A 71 -1.51 5.20 -4.94
N VAL A 72 -0.48 5.78 -4.32
CA VAL A 72 -0.39 5.87 -2.86
C VAL A 72 -1.38 6.90 -2.30
N LEU A 73 -1.50 8.08 -2.91
CA LEU A 73 -2.42 9.11 -2.42
C LEU A 73 -3.88 8.65 -2.35
N PRO A 74 -4.46 8.02 -3.38
CA PRO A 74 -5.81 7.47 -3.26
C PRO A 74 -5.95 6.42 -2.15
N ALA A 75 -4.94 5.57 -1.94
CA ALA A 75 -4.94 4.59 -0.87
C ALA A 75 -4.85 5.25 0.52
N LEU A 76 -4.06 6.31 0.67
CA LEU A 76 -4.02 7.13 1.87
C LEU A 76 -5.38 7.77 2.17
N GLN A 77 -6.00 8.42 1.17
CA GLN A 77 -7.32 9.04 1.30
C GLN A 77 -8.44 8.04 1.60
N ALA A 78 -8.26 6.78 1.19
CA ALA A 78 -9.13 5.66 1.52
C ALA A 78 -8.74 4.94 2.81
N HIS A 79 -7.75 5.40 3.58
CA HIS A 79 -7.22 4.67 4.75
C HIS A 79 -7.06 3.16 4.46
N ALA A 80 -6.59 2.81 3.26
CA ALA A 80 -6.64 1.46 2.72
C ALA A 80 -5.74 0.51 3.52
N LEU A 81 -6.37 -0.31 4.34
CA LEU A 81 -5.73 -1.35 5.16
C LEU A 81 -6.42 -2.68 4.90
N TYR A 82 -5.76 -3.57 4.17
CA TYR A 82 -6.29 -4.93 3.96
C TYR A 82 -6.36 -5.67 5.29
N GLU A 83 -7.53 -6.26 5.56
CA GLU A 83 -7.85 -6.90 6.86
C GLU A 83 -7.54 -6.00 8.07
N GLN A 84 -7.67 -4.67 7.90
CA GLN A 84 -7.45 -3.62 8.90
C GLN A 84 -6.00 -3.51 9.42
N LYS A 85 -5.04 -4.10 8.72
CA LYS A 85 -3.62 -4.13 9.11
C LYS A 85 -2.67 -3.74 8.00
N TYR A 86 -2.77 -4.39 6.83
CA TYR A 86 -1.80 -4.30 5.76
C TYR A 86 -2.04 -3.08 4.86
N PRO A 87 -1.13 -2.09 4.82
CA PRO A 87 -1.30 -0.87 4.01
C PRO A 87 -0.97 -1.06 2.52
N LEU A 88 -1.04 -2.29 2.02
CA LEU A 88 -0.99 -2.63 0.59
C LEU A 88 0.34 -2.31 -0.11
N VAL A 89 1.46 -2.39 0.58
CA VAL A 89 2.80 -2.01 0.10
C VAL A 89 3.09 -2.55 -1.30
N SER A 90 3.13 -3.89 -1.45
CA SER A 90 3.40 -4.56 -2.72
C SER A 90 2.23 -4.40 -3.69
N ALA A 91 1.00 -4.53 -3.20
CA ALA A 91 -0.21 -4.49 -4.02
C ALA A 91 -0.38 -3.18 -4.79
N LEU A 92 0.02 -2.04 -4.21
CA LEU A 92 -0.08 -0.72 -4.84
C LEU A 92 0.96 -0.48 -5.95
N SER A 93 2.14 -1.12 -5.89
CA SER A 93 3.17 -0.93 -6.90
C SER A 93 2.90 -1.71 -8.18
N ARG A 94 2.23 -2.87 -8.10
CA ARG A 94 2.02 -3.77 -9.24
C ARG A 94 1.20 -3.16 -10.39
N PRO A 95 0.10 -2.42 -10.17
CA PRO A 95 -0.61 -1.76 -11.26
C PRO A 95 0.24 -0.69 -11.97
N LEU A 96 1.06 0.08 -11.27
CA LEU A 96 1.98 1.02 -11.90
C LEU A 96 3.03 0.30 -12.75
N ILE A 97 3.66 -0.75 -12.20
CA ILE A 97 4.64 -1.54 -12.94
C ILE A 97 3.99 -2.12 -14.20
N SER A 98 2.82 -2.74 -14.08
CA SER A 98 2.06 -3.30 -15.21
C SER A 98 1.78 -2.25 -16.28
N LYS A 99 1.35 -1.04 -15.89
CA LYS A 99 1.13 0.08 -16.80
C LYS A 99 2.39 0.41 -17.59
N LYS A 100 3.54 0.53 -16.94
CA LYS A 100 4.82 0.84 -17.62
C LYS A 100 5.28 -0.29 -18.54
N LEU A 101 5.05 -1.54 -18.17
CA LEU A 101 5.36 -2.68 -19.03
C LEU A 101 4.53 -2.65 -20.31
N VAL A 102 3.22 -2.37 -20.20
CA VAL A 102 2.33 -2.26 -21.36
C VAL A 102 2.72 -1.07 -22.24
N GLU A 103 2.97 0.12 -21.66
CA GLU A 103 3.44 1.30 -22.40
C GLU A 103 4.71 1.00 -23.22
N ILE A 104 5.69 0.31 -22.62
CA ILE A 104 6.93 -0.08 -23.33
C ILE A 104 6.67 -1.18 -24.37
N ALA A 105 5.76 -2.13 -24.10
CA ALA A 105 5.40 -3.15 -25.07
C ALA A 105 4.79 -2.53 -26.34
N GLU A 106 3.86 -1.60 -26.19
CA GLU A 106 3.26 -0.86 -27.29
C GLU A 106 4.27 0.00 -28.06
N GLN A 107 5.13 0.72 -27.33
CA GLN A 107 6.18 1.56 -27.91
C GLN A 107 7.20 0.75 -28.73
N THR A 108 7.53 -0.46 -28.30
CA THR A 108 8.57 -1.29 -28.93
C THR A 108 8.02 -2.32 -29.92
N GLY A 109 6.70 -2.42 -30.02
CA GLY A 109 6.03 -3.45 -30.81
C GLY A 109 6.23 -4.85 -30.27
N ALA A 110 6.41 -5.00 -28.93
CA ALA A 110 6.44 -6.30 -28.29
C ALA A 110 5.04 -6.91 -28.22
N THR A 111 4.95 -8.23 -28.38
CA THR A 111 3.70 -8.98 -28.38
C THR A 111 3.46 -9.72 -27.07
N ALA A 112 4.46 -9.69 -26.17
CA ALA A 112 4.39 -10.36 -24.88
C ALA A 112 4.97 -9.49 -23.76
N VAL A 113 4.45 -9.71 -22.56
CA VAL A 113 4.97 -9.17 -21.29
C VAL A 113 5.31 -10.35 -20.39
N ALA A 114 6.38 -10.25 -19.60
CA ALA A 114 6.79 -11.30 -18.67
C ALA A 114 7.02 -10.74 -17.26
N HIS A 115 6.80 -11.60 -16.26
CA HIS A 115 7.08 -11.32 -14.85
C HIS A 115 7.73 -12.52 -14.14
N GLY A 116 8.46 -12.25 -13.04
CA GLY A 116 9.15 -13.25 -12.23
C GLY A 116 8.37 -13.74 -11.00
N CYS A 117 7.03 -13.73 -11.03
CA CYS A 117 6.23 -14.13 -9.87
C CYS A 117 5.98 -15.64 -9.83
N THR A 118 5.96 -16.20 -8.61
CA THR A 118 5.65 -17.62 -8.35
C THR A 118 4.13 -17.87 -8.42
N GLY A 119 3.74 -19.16 -8.57
CA GLY A 119 2.33 -19.56 -8.60
C GLY A 119 1.58 -19.48 -7.26
N LYS A 120 2.29 -19.26 -6.14
CA LYS A 120 1.71 -19.18 -4.79
C LYS A 120 1.43 -17.74 -4.34
N GLY A 121 2.05 -16.74 -4.99
CA GLY A 121 1.94 -15.34 -4.61
C GLY A 121 0.72 -14.65 -5.23
N ASN A 122 0.27 -13.57 -4.60
CA ASN A 122 -0.80 -12.70 -5.13
C ASN A 122 -0.32 -11.89 -6.35
N ASP A 123 0.98 -11.60 -6.43
CA ASP A 123 1.53 -10.68 -7.41
C ASP A 123 1.36 -11.13 -8.87
N GLN A 124 1.40 -12.46 -9.12
CA GLN A 124 1.08 -12.97 -10.44
C GLN A 124 -0.33 -12.55 -10.90
N VAL A 125 -1.33 -12.61 -10.00
CA VAL A 125 -2.69 -12.19 -10.29
C VAL A 125 -2.74 -10.69 -10.58
N ARG A 126 -2.06 -9.88 -9.75
CA ARG A 126 -1.98 -8.43 -9.90
C ARG A 126 -1.36 -8.00 -11.22
N PHE A 127 -0.26 -8.65 -11.63
CA PHE A 127 0.37 -8.40 -12.94
C PHE A 127 -0.54 -8.82 -14.10
N GLU A 128 -0.96 -10.06 -14.12
CA GLU A 128 -1.69 -10.62 -15.28
C GLU A 128 -3.03 -9.93 -15.48
N VAL A 129 -3.81 -9.72 -14.43
CA VAL A 129 -5.10 -9.02 -14.51
C VAL A 129 -4.92 -7.55 -14.93
N SER A 130 -3.90 -6.85 -14.39
CA SER A 130 -3.61 -5.47 -14.79
C SER A 130 -3.18 -5.37 -16.25
N ILE A 131 -2.29 -6.25 -16.72
CA ILE A 131 -1.83 -6.27 -18.11
C ILE A 131 -3.00 -6.54 -19.06
N GLN A 132 -3.85 -7.55 -18.76
CA GLN A 132 -5.02 -7.88 -19.57
C GLN A 132 -6.06 -6.76 -19.60
N ALA A 133 -6.24 -6.04 -18.49
CA ALA A 133 -7.13 -4.89 -18.44
C ALA A 133 -6.62 -3.71 -19.28
N LEU A 134 -5.32 -3.51 -19.34
CA LEU A 134 -4.70 -2.43 -20.11
C LEU A 134 -4.56 -2.76 -21.60
N ASN A 135 -4.15 -4.00 -21.93
CA ASN A 135 -4.06 -4.47 -23.32
C ASN A 135 -4.31 -5.99 -23.41
N PRO A 136 -5.54 -6.42 -23.77
CA PRO A 136 -5.92 -7.82 -23.83
C PRO A 136 -5.24 -8.63 -24.94
N ASN A 137 -4.54 -7.97 -25.88
CA ASN A 137 -3.84 -8.64 -26.98
C ASN A 137 -2.41 -9.07 -26.62
N LEU A 138 -1.87 -8.59 -25.48
CA LEU A 138 -0.55 -8.99 -25.03
C LEU A 138 -0.58 -10.39 -24.40
N LYS A 139 0.35 -11.24 -24.80
CA LYS A 139 0.59 -12.49 -24.09
C LYS A 139 1.28 -12.22 -22.78
N VAL A 140 0.92 -12.96 -21.72
CA VAL A 140 1.64 -12.89 -20.45
C VAL A 140 2.44 -14.18 -20.25
N LEU A 141 3.72 -14.03 -20.01
CA LEU A 141 4.64 -15.13 -19.74
C LEU A 141 5.08 -15.07 -18.27
N ALA A 142 5.11 -16.22 -17.62
CA ALA A 142 5.51 -16.34 -16.21
C ALA A 142 6.65 -17.38 -16.08
N PRO A 143 7.89 -17.05 -16.48
CA PRO A 143 9.01 -17.98 -16.51
C PRO A 143 9.18 -18.78 -15.22
N VAL A 144 9.17 -18.12 -14.06
CA VAL A 144 9.34 -18.77 -12.74
C VAL A 144 8.25 -19.82 -12.49
N ARG A 145 7.03 -19.58 -12.91
CA ARG A 145 5.93 -20.54 -12.82
C ARG A 145 6.08 -21.71 -13.80
N GLU A 146 6.68 -21.46 -14.98
CA GLU A 146 6.86 -22.45 -16.02
C GLU A 146 8.01 -23.40 -15.71
N TRP A 147 9.16 -22.89 -15.25
CA TRP A 147 10.31 -23.76 -14.94
C TRP A 147 10.15 -24.48 -13.60
N ALA A 148 9.44 -23.87 -12.63
CA ALA A 148 9.16 -24.42 -11.30
C ALA A 148 10.41 -24.94 -10.55
N TRP A 149 11.56 -24.28 -10.75
CA TRP A 149 12.82 -24.64 -10.11
C TRP A 149 12.86 -24.20 -8.66
N SER A 150 13.66 -24.92 -7.86
CA SER A 150 14.09 -24.47 -6.55
C SER A 150 15.13 -23.34 -6.67
N ARG A 151 15.34 -22.61 -5.58
CA ARG A 151 16.38 -21.55 -5.53
C ARG A 151 17.78 -22.10 -5.85
N ASP A 152 18.10 -23.32 -5.41
CA ASP A 152 19.40 -23.96 -5.70
C ASP A 152 19.55 -24.25 -7.20
N GLU A 153 18.52 -24.77 -7.86
CA GLU A 153 18.50 -24.99 -9.30
C GLU A 153 18.64 -23.70 -10.09
N GLU A 154 18.01 -22.60 -9.64
CA GLU A 154 18.19 -21.27 -10.25
C GLU A 154 19.63 -20.76 -10.11
N ILE A 155 20.26 -20.98 -8.95
CA ILE A 155 21.66 -20.64 -8.70
C ILE A 155 22.59 -21.46 -9.60
N GLU A 156 22.35 -22.75 -9.75
CA GLU A 156 23.13 -23.61 -10.64
C GLU A 156 23.00 -23.17 -12.11
N TYR A 157 21.77 -22.85 -12.55
CA TYR A 157 21.53 -22.33 -13.89
C TYR A 157 22.25 -20.98 -14.09
N ALA A 158 22.18 -20.09 -13.11
CA ALA A 158 22.84 -18.79 -13.17
C ALA A 158 24.38 -18.94 -13.30
N LYS A 159 24.97 -19.86 -12.52
CA LYS A 159 26.42 -20.16 -12.60
C LYS A 159 26.81 -20.72 -13.97
N ALA A 160 26.02 -21.67 -14.47
CA ALA A 160 26.29 -22.31 -15.78
C ALA A 160 26.22 -21.32 -16.94
N HIS A 161 25.48 -20.20 -16.81
CA HIS A 161 25.31 -19.19 -17.83
C HIS A 161 26.04 -17.88 -17.53
N ASN A 162 26.93 -17.83 -16.53
CA ASN A 162 27.69 -16.65 -16.09
C ASN A 162 26.79 -15.45 -15.75
N ILE A 163 25.61 -15.69 -15.21
CA ILE A 163 24.70 -14.64 -14.71
C ILE A 163 25.24 -14.14 -13.37
N PRO A 164 25.44 -12.82 -13.18
CA PRO A 164 25.89 -12.29 -11.90
C PRO A 164 24.88 -12.57 -10.79
N ILE A 165 25.31 -13.32 -9.78
CA ILE A 165 24.46 -13.67 -8.64
C ILE A 165 24.61 -12.57 -7.58
N PRO A 166 23.51 -12.06 -6.98
CA PRO A 166 23.59 -11.12 -5.87
C PRO A 166 24.40 -11.69 -4.70
N ILE A 167 25.19 -10.84 -4.02
CA ILE A 167 26.07 -11.23 -2.91
C ILE A 167 25.27 -11.73 -1.69
N ASP A 168 23.99 -11.38 -1.59
CA ASP A 168 23.12 -11.63 -0.44
C ASP A 168 22.34 -12.96 -0.52
N LEU A 169 23.03 -14.03 -0.93
CA LEU A 169 22.45 -15.37 -1.01
C LEU A 169 22.03 -15.93 0.37
N ASP A 170 22.63 -15.41 1.45
CA ASP A 170 22.38 -15.88 2.82
C ASP A 170 21.13 -15.23 3.45
N ASN A 171 20.47 -14.27 2.78
CA ASN A 171 19.23 -13.70 3.27
C ASN A 171 18.08 -14.72 3.07
N PRO A 172 17.51 -15.26 4.16
CA PRO A 172 16.45 -16.25 4.07
C PRO A 172 15.09 -15.65 3.69
N TYR A 173 15.00 -14.32 3.60
CA TYR A 173 13.75 -13.61 3.40
C TYR A 173 13.54 -13.23 1.94
N SER A 174 12.28 -13.29 1.49
CA SER A 174 11.81 -12.59 0.30
C SER A 174 11.38 -11.18 0.68
N VAL A 175 12.00 -10.18 0.08
CA VAL A 175 11.82 -8.76 0.43
C VAL A 175 11.23 -8.01 -0.76
N ASP A 176 10.17 -7.22 -0.51
CA ASP A 176 9.66 -6.23 -1.43
C ASP A 176 9.56 -4.87 -0.74
N GLN A 177 10.16 -3.85 -1.31
CA GLN A 177 10.24 -2.50 -0.72
C GLN A 177 9.88 -1.44 -1.76
N ASN A 178 9.20 -0.41 -1.29
CA ASN A 178 8.92 0.81 -2.06
C ASN A 178 8.77 2.00 -1.09
N LEU A 179 8.42 3.18 -1.60
CA LEU A 179 8.28 4.36 -0.72
C LEU A 179 7.18 4.22 0.33
N TRP A 180 6.19 3.33 0.15
CA TRP A 180 5.08 3.15 1.08
C TRP A 180 5.39 2.17 2.22
N GLY A 181 6.41 1.36 2.06
CA GLY A 181 6.88 0.45 3.09
C GLY A 181 7.68 -0.73 2.55
N ARG A 182 7.86 -1.72 3.40
CA ARG A 182 8.63 -2.93 3.12
C ARG A 182 7.87 -4.16 3.62
N SER A 183 7.85 -5.23 2.84
CA SER A 183 7.36 -6.55 3.24
C SER A 183 8.49 -7.55 3.31
N ASN A 184 8.38 -8.48 4.27
CA ASN A 184 9.26 -9.63 4.44
C ASN A 184 8.43 -10.89 4.63
N GLU A 185 8.78 -11.94 3.92
CA GLU A 185 8.21 -13.27 4.06
C GLU A 185 9.28 -14.34 3.93
N CYS A 186 8.93 -15.59 4.12
CA CYS A 186 9.79 -16.77 4.04
C CYS A 186 10.70 -17.02 5.25
N GLY A 187 11.41 -18.13 5.24
CA GLY A 187 12.32 -18.54 6.29
C GLY A 187 11.60 -18.75 7.62
N VAL A 188 12.19 -18.27 8.72
CA VAL A 188 11.62 -18.39 10.07
C VAL A 188 10.27 -17.70 10.22
N LEU A 189 9.93 -16.75 9.33
CA LEU A 189 8.65 -16.03 9.37
C LEU A 189 7.46 -16.92 8.98
N GLU A 190 7.70 -18.06 8.33
CA GLU A 190 6.63 -19.01 7.97
C GLU A 190 6.01 -19.71 9.19
N ASP A 191 6.73 -19.77 10.31
CA ASP A 191 6.18 -20.25 11.58
C ASP A 191 5.47 -19.09 12.32
N PRO A 192 4.13 -19.09 12.42
CA PRO A 192 3.40 -18.02 13.07
C PRO A 192 3.63 -17.93 14.59
N TRP A 193 4.28 -18.92 15.19
CA TRP A 193 4.68 -18.91 16.61
C TRP A 193 6.08 -18.33 16.82
N ALA A 194 6.93 -18.29 15.79
CA ALA A 194 8.28 -17.75 15.89
C ALA A 194 8.24 -16.21 15.97
N THR A 195 8.96 -15.64 16.92
CA THR A 195 9.19 -14.19 16.97
C THR A 195 10.01 -13.75 15.78
N PRO A 196 9.58 -12.75 14.99
CA PRO A 196 10.37 -12.22 13.89
C PRO A 196 11.71 -11.70 14.44
N PRO A 197 12.85 -12.17 13.94
CA PRO A 197 14.16 -11.68 14.39
C PRO A 197 14.38 -10.24 13.90
N GLU A 198 15.17 -9.46 14.65
CA GLU A 198 15.48 -8.08 14.30
C GLU A 198 16.10 -7.91 12.90
N GLY A 199 16.82 -8.92 12.40
CA GLY A 199 17.36 -8.94 11.03
C GLY A 199 16.31 -8.95 9.92
N ALA A 200 15.03 -9.22 10.24
CA ALA A 200 13.94 -9.08 9.30
C ALA A 200 13.53 -7.62 9.04
N TYR A 201 13.93 -6.70 9.92
CA TYR A 201 13.57 -5.29 9.87
C TYR A 201 14.74 -4.44 9.35
N ALA A 202 14.45 -3.43 8.53
CA ALA A 202 15.44 -2.51 7.97
C ALA A 202 15.03 -1.04 8.02
N LEU A 203 13.73 -0.74 8.07
CA LEU A 203 13.22 0.64 8.09
C LEU A 203 12.92 1.15 9.50
N THR A 204 12.84 0.26 10.49
CA THR A 204 12.38 0.59 11.84
C THR A 204 13.39 0.13 12.89
N ALA A 205 13.70 1.01 13.83
CA ALA A 205 14.56 0.67 14.97
C ALA A 205 13.84 -0.31 15.92
N PRO A 206 14.59 -1.27 16.56
CA PRO A 206 14.06 -2.04 17.68
C PRO A 206 13.63 -1.12 18.81
N ILE A 207 12.56 -1.44 19.52
CA ILE A 207 11.97 -0.58 20.56
C ILE A 207 13.01 -0.21 21.65
N GLU A 208 13.87 -1.15 22.00
CA GLU A 208 14.93 -0.96 23.02
C GLU A 208 16.02 0.04 22.57
N LYS A 209 16.15 0.25 21.24
CA LYS A 209 17.13 1.17 20.65
C LYS A 209 16.52 2.49 20.20
N THR A 210 15.19 2.64 20.28
CA THR A 210 14.55 3.92 19.95
C THR A 210 14.89 5.01 20.98
N PRO A 211 14.88 6.30 20.58
CA PRO A 211 15.12 7.40 21.51
C PRO A 211 14.19 7.39 22.73
N ASP A 212 14.73 7.81 23.91
CA ASP A 212 13.94 7.98 25.13
C ASP A 212 13.20 9.32 25.20
N THR A 213 13.45 10.21 24.23
CA THR A 213 12.70 11.43 24.03
C THR A 213 11.83 11.30 22.79
N PRO A 214 10.55 11.69 22.84
CA PRO A 214 9.69 11.67 21.67
C PRO A 214 10.08 12.73 20.65
N ASP A 215 9.85 12.46 19.37
CA ASP A 215 9.76 13.48 18.33
C ASP A 215 8.30 13.90 18.17
N ILE A 216 8.02 15.21 18.24
CA ILE A 216 6.71 15.79 17.99
C ILE A 216 6.78 16.48 16.66
N ILE A 217 5.93 16.07 15.71
CA ILE A 217 5.87 16.60 14.36
C ILE A 217 4.48 17.18 14.06
N GLU A 218 4.43 18.19 13.20
CA GLU A 218 3.18 18.71 12.63
C GLU A 218 3.08 18.34 11.16
N LEU A 219 2.04 17.59 10.80
CA LEU A 219 1.73 17.20 9.44
C LEU A 219 0.64 18.11 8.89
N SER A 220 0.94 18.84 7.80
CA SER A 220 -0.02 19.71 7.14
C SER A 220 -0.66 19.01 5.95
N PHE A 221 -1.96 19.17 5.79
CA PHE A 221 -2.75 18.61 4.72
C PHE A 221 -3.52 19.70 3.98
N GLU A 222 -3.61 19.58 2.65
CA GLU A 222 -4.47 20.39 1.78
C GLU A 222 -5.34 19.48 0.94
N LYS A 223 -6.67 19.55 1.14
CA LYS A 223 -7.64 18.67 0.45
C LYS A 223 -7.26 17.19 0.51
N GLY A 224 -6.89 16.74 1.70
CA GLY A 224 -6.48 15.35 1.96
C GLY A 224 -5.11 14.96 1.43
N VAL A 225 -4.34 15.88 0.88
CA VAL A 225 -2.96 15.66 0.41
C VAL A 225 -1.99 16.13 1.49
N PRO A 226 -1.09 15.30 2.01
CA PRO A 226 -0.03 15.75 2.90
C PRO A 226 0.98 16.60 2.11
N VAL A 227 1.25 17.81 2.59
CA VAL A 227 2.03 18.84 1.87
C VAL A 227 3.26 19.34 2.65
N ALA A 228 3.27 19.21 3.98
CA ALA A 228 4.39 19.70 4.78
C ALA A 228 4.60 18.89 6.07
N ILE A 229 5.85 18.87 6.54
CA ILE A 229 6.27 18.39 7.87
C ILE A 229 6.88 19.58 8.61
N ASN A 230 6.37 19.91 9.79
CA ASN A 230 6.84 21.03 10.64
C ASN A 230 6.88 22.38 9.88
N GLY A 231 5.95 22.59 8.95
CA GLY A 231 5.88 23.78 8.12
C GLY A 231 6.80 23.81 6.90
N GLU A 232 7.69 22.84 6.75
CA GLU A 232 8.52 22.66 5.56
C GLU A 232 7.75 21.88 4.49
N ALA A 233 7.61 22.47 3.29
CA ALA A 233 6.86 21.87 2.18
C ALA A 233 7.70 20.84 1.43
N TYR A 234 7.08 19.72 1.06
CA TYR A 234 7.71 18.63 0.31
C TYR A 234 6.80 18.16 -0.83
N PRO A 235 7.38 17.75 -1.99
CA PRO A 235 6.69 16.87 -2.91
C PRO A 235 6.26 15.57 -2.21
N LEU A 236 5.08 15.03 -2.53
CA LEU A 236 4.48 13.91 -1.79
C LEU A 236 5.42 12.71 -1.60
N HIS A 237 6.13 12.29 -2.66
CA HIS A 237 7.05 11.17 -2.59
C HIS A 237 8.23 11.42 -1.61
N GLN A 238 8.73 12.66 -1.56
CA GLN A 238 9.79 13.04 -0.62
C GLN A 238 9.25 13.13 0.81
N LEU A 239 8.05 13.69 0.99
CA LEU A 239 7.39 13.73 2.29
C LEU A 239 7.27 12.33 2.91
N ILE A 240 6.82 11.35 2.11
CA ILE A 240 6.67 9.97 2.57
C ILE A 240 8.04 9.37 2.96
N LEU A 241 9.08 9.56 2.14
CA LEU A 241 10.41 9.05 2.44
C LEU A 241 11.00 9.70 3.71
N THR A 242 10.90 11.01 3.84
CA THR A 242 11.33 11.74 5.06
C THR A 242 10.57 11.24 6.30
N LEU A 243 9.26 11.03 6.17
CA LEU A 243 8.47 10.53 7.28
C LEU A 243 8.79 9.07 7.63
N ASN A 244 9.16 8.23 6.65
CA ASN A 244 9.66 6.89 6.91
C ASN A 244 10.91 6.91 7.81
N GLU A 245 11.84 7.82 7.55
CA GLU A 245 13.05 7.97 8.37
C GLU A 245 12.71 8.44 9.79
N ILE A 246 11.90 9.51 9.91
CA ILE A 246 11.55 10.08 11.22
C ILE A 246 10.78 9.06 12.06
N ALA A 247 9.73 8.45 11.52
CA ALA A 247 8.88 7.50 12.24
C ALA A 247 9.59 6.15 12.48
N GLY A 248 10.38 5.69 11.51
CA GLY A 248 11.18 4.47 11.62
C GLY A 248 12.21 4.53 12.73
N LYS A 249 12.86 5.67 12.96
CA LYS A 249 13.76 5.94 14.10
C LYS A 249 13.09 5.64 15.46
N HIS A 250 11.79 5.85 15.55
CA HIS A 250 10.98 5.56 16.75
C HIS A 250 10.33 4.17 16.73
N GLY A 251 10.67 3.31 15.78
CA GLY A 251 10.12 1.95 15.67
C GLY A 251 8.66 1.88 15.22
N VAL A 252 8.11 2.97 14.71
CA VAL A 252 6.70 3.03 14.26
C VAL A 252 6.51 2.21 13.00
N GLY A 253 5.38 1.50 12.88
CA GLY A 253 4.94 0.90 11.63
C GLY A 253 5.34 -0.56 11.43
N ARG A 254 5.81 -1.28 12.45
CA ARG A 254 5.98 -2.73 12.40
C ARG A 254 4.64 -3.42 12.50
N ILE A 255 4.37 -4.33 11.56
CA ILE A 255 3.11 -5.09 11.47
C ILE A 255 3.45 -6.55 11.23
N ASP A 256 2.96 -7.43 12.08
CA ASP A 256 2.98 -8.88 11.92
C ASP A 256 1.57 -9.34 11.55
N HIS A 257 1.42 -9.95 10.39
CA HIS A 257 0.11 -10.24 9.83
C HIS A 257 0.03 -11.65 9.24
N VAL A 258 -0.96 -12.40 9.69
CA VAL A 258 -1.41 -13.63 9.02
C VAL A 258 -2.60 -13.25 8.15
N GLU A 259 -2.37 -13.18 6.84
CA GLU A 259 -3.34 -12.70 5.86
C GLU A 259 -3.96 -13.83 5.03
N ASN A 260 -5.11 -13.54 4.43
CA ASN A 260 -5.74 -14.42 3.46
C ASN A 260 -5.31 -14.04 2.04
N ARG A 261 -4.52 -14.91 1.38
CA ARG A 261 -4.13 -14.71 -0.03
C ARG A 261 -5.28 -15.00 -1.00
N LEU A 262 -5.25 -14.36 -2.17
CA LEU A 262 -6.22 -14.58 -3.25
C LEU A 262 -6.31 -16.03 -3.69
N VAL A 263 -5.20 -16.75 -3.66
CA VAL A 263 -5.12 -18.18 -4.01
C VAL A 263 -5.72 -19.10 -2.95
N GLY A 264 -6.33 -18.57 -1.89
CA GLY A 264 -7.10 -19.33 -0.89
C GLY A 264 -6.29 -19.91 0.26
N ILE A 265 -5.03 -19.52 0.44
CA ILE A 265 -4.19 -19.93 1.57
C ILE A 265 -3.96 -18.77 2.53
N LYS A 266 -3.63 -19.10 3.79
CA LYS A 266 -3.08 -18.13 4.73
C LYS A 266 -1.56 -18.06 4.60
N SER A 267 -1.01 -16.85 4.70
CA SER A 267 0.42 -16.62 4.82
C SER A 267 0.71 -15.62 5.91
N ARG A 268 1.90 -15.68 6.48
CA ARG A 268 2.39 -14.67 7.39
C ARG A 268 3.43 -13.82 6.71
N GLU A 269 3.25 -12.52 6.81
CA GLU A 269 4.19 -11.51 6.36
C GLU A 269 4.43 -10.48 7.46
N VAL A 270 5.64 -9.94 7.49
CA VAL A 270 6.04 -8.87 8.41
C VAL A 270 6.28 -7.61 7.59
N TYR A 271 5.63 -6.53 7.98
CA TYR A 271 5.71 -5.27 7.26
C TYR A 271 6.37 -4.18 8.11
N GLU A 272 7.01 -3.24 7.43
CA GLU A 272 7.52 -1.99 7.99
C GLU A 272 6.95 -0.83 7.18
N CYS A 273 6.04 -0.06 7.77
CA CYS A 273 5.29 0.99 7.09
C CYS A 273 5.24 2.28 7.91
N PRO A 274 6.41 2.85 8.31
CA PRO A 274 6.44 3.94 9.29
C PRO A 274 5.72 5.19 8.82
N GLY A 275 6.00 5.68 7.62
CA GLY A 275 5.33 6.85 7.05
C GLY A 275 3.86 6.58 6.75
N ALA A 276 3.55 5.40 6.15
CA ALA A 276 2.19 5.02 5.80
C ALA A 276 1.25 5.00 7.03
N MET A 277 1.66 4.31 8.10
CA MET A 277 0.85 4.20 9.32
C MET A 277 0.69 5.54 10.03
N THR A 278 1.72 6.38 10.00
CA THR A 278 1.67 7.73 10.57
C THR A 278 0.72 8.63 9.77
N LEU A 279 0.81 8.61 8.42
CA LEU A 279 -0.05 9.41 7.54
C LEU A 279 -1.50 8.97 7.60
N ILE A 280 -1.78 7.67 7.53
CA ILE A 280 -3.15 7.13 7.61
C ILE A 280 -3.81 7.58 8.92
N LYS A 281 -3.09 7.47 10.03
CA LYS A 281 -3.60 7.88 11.33
C LYS A 281 -3.86 9.38 11.41
N ALA A 282 -2.91 10.21 10.97
CA ALA A 282 -3.06 11.66 11.00
C ALA A 282 -4.17 12.15 10.07
N HIS A 283 -4.27 11.59 8.87
CA HIS A 283 -5.29 11.92 7.89
C HIS A 283 -6.70 11.60 8.42
N LYS A 284 -6.87 10.42 9.03
CA LYS A 284 -8.15 10.02 9.63
C LYS A 284 -8.60 11.00 10.72
N GLU A 285 -7.72 11.43 11.59
CA GLU A 285 -8.02 12.40 12.66
C GLU A 285 -8.39 13.79 12.12
N LEU A 286 -7.89 14.17 10.94
CA LEU A 286 -8.30 15.38 10.27
C LEU A 286 -9.68 15.23 9.61
N GLU A 287 -9.99 14.07 9.04
CA GLU A 287 -11.33 13.78 8.55
C GLU A 287 -12.37 13.79 9.68
N ASP A 288 -12.06 13.21 10.84
CA ASP A 288 -12.95 13.23 12.00
C ASP A 288 -13.31 14.67 12.46
N LEU A 289 -12.42 15.63 12.18
CA LEU A 289 -12.64 17.04 12.48
C LEU A 289 -13.45 17.77 11.40
N THR A 290 -13.36 17.35 10.13
CA THR A 290 -13.81 18.14 8.97
C THR A 290 -14.96 17.52 8.18
N LEU A 291 -15.23 16.21 8.31
CA LEU A 291 -16.29 15.54 7.56
C LEU A 291 -17.62 15.57 8.31
N PRO A 292 -18.75 15.88 7.62
CA PRO A 292 -20.08 15.71 8.18
C PRO A 292 -20.36 14.23 8.49
N LYS A 293 -21.20 13.99 9.49
CA LYS A 293 -21.53 12.65 10.02
C LYS A 293 -21.91 11.66 8.92
N GLU A 294 -22.82 12.02 8.02
CA GLU A 294 -23.33 11.11 6.97
C GLU A 294 -22.21 10.69 6.02
N LEU A 295 -21.33 11.64 5.64
CA LEU A 295 -20.18 11.35 4.77
C LEU A 295 -19.15 10.49 5.49
N ALA A 296 -18.81 10.82 6.74
CA ALA A 296 -17.87 10.07 7.57
C ALA A 296 -18.33 8.62 7.80
N HIS A 297 -19.64 8.40 7.99
CA HIS A 297 -20.22 7.07 8.21
C HIS A 297 -20.34 6.23 6.92
N PHE A 298 -20.48 6.86 5.75
CA PHE A 298 -20.58 6.16 4.48
C PHE A 298 -19.20 5.84 3.87
N LYS A 299 -18.24 6.74 4.02
CA LYS A 299 -16.89 6.62 3.42
C LYS A 299 -16.21 5.26 3.69
N PRO A 300 -16.29 4.62 4.88
CA PRO A 300 -15.70 3.31 5.14
C PRO A 300 -16.16 2.18 4.19
N VAL A 301 -17.34 2.29 3.59
CA VAL A 301 -17.82 1.33 2.58
C VAL A 301 -16.99 1.45 1.30
N ILE A 302 -16.70 2.69 0.90
CA ILE A 302 -15.87 3.00 -0.27
C ILE A 302 -14.41 2.63 -0.02
N GLU A 303 -13.89 2.95 1.17
CA GLU A 303 -12.53 2.61 1.60
C GLU A 303 -12.28 1.10 1.53
N LYS A 304 -13.19 0.32 2.13
CA LYS A 304 -13.14 -1.14 2.09
C LYS A 304 -13.13 -1.66 0.66
N LYS A 305 -14.03 -1.14 -0.19
CA LYS A 305 -14.13 -1.63 -1.57
C LYS A 305 -12.89 -1.29 -2.40
N LEU A 306 -12.33 -0.09 -2.25
CA LEU A 306 -11.09 0.26 -2.92
C LEU A 306 -9.91 -0.60 -2.42
N THR A 307 -9.83 -0.85 -1.12
CA THR A 307 -8.82 -1.74 -0.51
C THR A 307 -8.87 -3.14 -1.13
N GLU A 308 -10.08 -3.70 -1.28
CA GLU A 308 -10.29 -5.00 -1.94
C GLU A 308 -9.80 -4.96 -3.39
N LEU A 309 -10.21 -3.95 -4.19
CA LEU A 309 -9.76 -3.83 -5.59
C LEU A 309 -8.23 -3.76 -5.71
N ILE A 310 -7.57 -3.01 -4.82
CA ILE A 310 -6.10 -2.92 -4.81
C ILE A 310 -5.48 -4.28 -4.49
N TYR A 311 -5.94 -4.93 -3.42
CA TYR A 311 -5.39 -6.22 -2.99
C TYR A 311 -5.56 -7.31 -4.05
N GLU A 312 -6.72 -7.33 -4.69
CA GLU A 312 -7.12 -8.32 -5.69
C GLU A 312 -6.56 -8.07 -7.10
N GLY A 313 -5.79 -6.99 -7.33
CA GLY A 313 -5.23 -6.66 -8.64
C GLY A 313 -6.24 -6.06 -9.62
N LEU A 314 -7.37 -5.55 -9.12
CA LEU A 314 -8.47 -4.98 -9.89
C LEU A 314 -8.39 -3.45 -10.02
N TRP A 315 -7.19 -2.86 -9.91
CA TRP A 315 -6.98 -1.41 -10.01
C TRP A 315 -7.56 -0.82 -11.30
N PHE A 316 -7.45 -1.51 -12.43
CA PHE A 316 -7.95 -1.03 -13.72
C PHE A 316 -9.39 -1.47 -14.02
N SER A 317 -10.16 -1.89 -13.00
CA SER A 317 -11.59 -2.19 -13.16
C SER A 317 -12.42 -0.93 -13.40
N SER A 318 -13.58 -1.08 -14.03
CA SER A 318 -14.53 0.03 -14.29
C SER A 318 -15.11 0.66 -13.01
N LEU A 319 -15.04 -0.04 -11.88
CA LEU A 319 -15.51 0.47 -10.59
C LEU A 319 -14.53 1.46 -9.95
N GLN A 320 -13.22 1.26 -10.16
CA GLN A 320 -12.20 2.08 -9.50
C GLN A 320 -12.34 3.59 -9.77
N PRO A 321 -12.57 4.09 -10.99
CA PRO A 321 -12.73 5.53 -11.23
C PRO A 321 -13.90 6.15 -10.45
N ALA A 322 -15.00 5.41 -10.26
CA ALA A 322 -16.14 5.89 -9.47
C ALA A 322 -15.79 6.02 -7.99
N LEU A 323 -15.04 5.05 -7.44
CA LEU A 323 -14.57 5.12 -6.05
C LEU A 323 -13.57 6.27 -5.86
N LEU A 324 -12.65 6.48 -6.81
CA LEU A 324 -11.70 7.60 -6.75
C LEU A 324 -12.40 8.96 -6.86
N ALA A 325 -13.45 9.07 -7.67
CA ALA A 325 -14.24 10.31 -7.77
C ALA A 325 -14.92 10.63 -6.43
N PHE A 326 -15.50 9.63 -5.77
CA PHE A 326 -16.07 9.78 -4.42
C PHE A 326 -15.00 10.24 -3.41
N LEU A 327 -13.86 9.55 -3.38
CA LEU A 327 -12.78 9.91 -2.45
C LEU A 327 -12.29 11.34 -2.69
N LYS A 328 -12.03 11.72 -3.94
CA LYS A 328 -11.59 13.08 -4.29
C LYS A 328 -12.58 14.13 -3.80
N GLU A 329 -13.87 13.92 -4.00
CA GLU A 329 -14.91 14.86 -3.55
C GLU A 329 -14.96 14.94 -2.03
N SER A 330 -14.83 13.81 -1.32
CA SER A 330 -14.83 13.76 0.14
C SER A 330 -13.68 14.56 0.76
N GLN A 331 -12.59 14.80 0.02
CA GLN A 331 -11.41 15.49 0.52
C GLN A 331 -11.47 17.02 0.40
N THR A 332 -12.51 17.60 -0.21
CA THR A 332 -12.60 19.04 -0.53
C THR A 332 -12.30 19.95 0.66
N HIS A 333 -12.69 19.55 1.87
CA HIS A 333 -12.49 20.32 3.11
C HIS A 333 -11.50 19.69 4.10
N VAL A 334 -10.86 18.57 3.74
CA VAL A 334 -9.86 17.91 4.59
C VAL A 334 -8.53 18.67 4.50
N THR A 335 -8.50 19.84 5.12
CA THR A 335 -7.36 20.77 5.10
C THR A 335 -7.07 21.23 6.53
N GLY A 336 -5.82 21.10 6.96
CA GLY A 336 -5.44 21.46 8.31
C GLY A 336 -4.10 20.88 8.74
N VAL A 337 -3.85 20.90 10.03
CA VAL A 337 -2.60 20.43 10.63
C VAL A 337 -2.91 19.45 11.76
N VAL A 338 -2.18 18.35 11.77
CA VAL A 338 -2.25 17.33 12.83
C VAL A 338 -0.89 17.22 13.51
N ARG A 339 -0.87 17.29 14.83
CA ARG A 339 0.31 17.11 15.65
C ARG A 339 0.41 15.66 16.08
N VAL A 340 1.54 15.04 15.75
CA VAL A 340 1.81 13.63 16.01
C VAL A 340 3.06 13.50 16.87
N LYS A 341 2.95 12.77 17.96
CA LYS A 341 4.07 12.35 18.81
C LYS A 341 4.52 10.95 18.41
N LEU A 342 5.76 10.81 18.00
CA LEU A 342 6.41 9.55 17.67
C LEU A 342 7.24 9.08 18.86
N PHE A 343 6.92 7.91 19.39
CA PHE A 343 7.58 7.40 20.58
C PHE A 343 7.40 5.90 20.77
N LYS A 344 8.49 5.16 20.92
CA LYS A 344 8.50 3.73 21.29
C LYS A 344 7.48 2.89 20.51
N GLY A 345 7.55 2.93 19.18
CA GLY A 345 6.68 2.17 18.28
C GLY A 345 5.30 2.78 18.00
N HIS A 346 5.01 3.92 18.60
CA HIS A 346 3.70 4.55 18.49
C HIS A 346 3.73 5.90 17.80
N ALA A 347 2.75 6.14 16.92
CA ALA A 347 2.33 7.47 16.46
C ALA A 347 1.09 7.87 17.26
N ILE A 348 1.21 8.87 18.13
CA ILE A 348 0.16 9.33 19.05
C ILE A 348 -0.30 10.71 18.60
N ILE A 349 -1.60 10.90 18.41
CA ILE A 349 -2.16 12.18 18.03
C ILE A 349 -2.28 13.06 19.27
N GLU A 350 -1.66 14.26 19.24
CA GLU A 350 -1.70 15.21 20.36
C GLU A 350 -2.56 16.45 20.04
N GLY A 351 -2.87 16.69 18.77
CA GLY A 351 -3.69 17.83 18.43
C GLY A 351 -4.05 17.87 16.94
N ARG A 352 -5.12 18.58 16.63
CA ARG A 352 -5.58 18.82 15.26
C ARG A 352 -6.22 20.19 15.17
N LYS A 353 -6.01 20.88 14.04
CA LYS A 353 -6.63 22.18 13.74
C LYS A 353 -6.96 22.29 12.26
N SER A 354 -8.10 22.91 11.97
CA SER A 354 -8.56 23.18 10.60
C SER A 354 -9.42 24.42 10.54
N ALA A 355 -9.32 25.18 9.46
CA ALA A 355 -10.27 26.25 9.15
C ALA A 355 -11.66 25.70 8.77
N TYR A 356 -11.75 24.41 8.42
CA TYR A 356 -12.99 23.71 8.08
C TYR A 356 -13.50 22.82 9.23
N SER A 357 -13.03 23.09 10.48
CA SER A 357 -13.46 22.34 11.65
C SER A 357 -14.97 22.42 11.84
N LEU A 358 -15.61 21.26 11.98
CA LEU A 358 -17.01 21.12 12.39
C LEU A 358 -17.16 21.05 13.91
N TYR A 359 -16.05 20.97 14.65
CA TYR A 359 -16.05 21.02 16.10
C TYR A 359 -16.25 22.48 16.56
N ASN A 360 -17.34 22.72 17.25
CA ASN A 360 -17.65 24.00 17.87
C ASN A 360 -17.58 23.85 19.40
N GLU A 361 -16.56 24.47 20.00
CA GLU A 361 -16.30 24.38 21.44
C GLU A 361 -17.49 24.86 22.26
N LYS A 362 -18.17 25.94 21.87
CA LYS A 362 -19.32 26.49 22.58
C LYS A 362 -20.55 25.60 22.55
N LEU A 363 -20.70 24.74 21.54
CA LEU A 363 -21.78 23.75 21.46
C LEU A 363 -21.41 22.42 22.16
N ALA A 364 -20.11 22.20 22.41
CA ALA A 364 -19.60 20.94 22.96
C ALA A 364 -19.20 21.04 24.44
N THR A 365 -19.01 22.25 24.96
CA THR A 365 -18.56 22.49 26.32
C THR A 365 -19.67 22.24 27.34
N TYR A 366 -19.27 21.93 28.59
CA TYR A 366 -20.14 21.85 29.78
C TYR A 366 -19.90 23.03 30.73
N THR A 367 -19.20 24.08 30.28
CA THR A 367 -18.94 25.29 31.05
C THR A 367 -20.12 26.28 30.93
N PRO A 368 -20.14 27.37 31.71
CA PRO A 368 -21.20 28.42 31.62
C PRO A 368 -21.30 29.10 30.24
N ASP A 369 -20.29 28.93 29.37
CA ASP A 369 -20.28 29.49 28.00
C ASP A 369 -20.98 28.58 26.98
N ASP A 370 -21.69 27.50 27.44
CA ASP A 370 -22.42 26.60 26.59
C ASP A 370 -23.58 27.30 25.86
N GLU A 371 -23.59 27.23 24.55
CA GLU A 371 -24.61 27.76 23.65
C GLU A 371 -25.62 26.73 23.17
N PHE A 372 -25.48 25.43 23.61
CA PHE A 372 -26.40 24.35 23.20
C PHE A 372 -27.80 24.52 23.82
N ASP A 373 -28.83 24.44 23.01
CA ASP A 373 -30.22 24.46 23.50
C ASP A 373 -30.63 23.11 24.10
N HIS A 374 -30.41 22.93 25.39
CA HIS A 374 -30.79 21.70 26.12
C HIS A 374 -32.31 21.45 26.08
N SER A 375 -33.15 22.45 25.92
CA SER A 375 -34.61 22.27 25.89
C SER A 375 -35.07 21.53 24.63
N ALA A 376 -34.41 21.74 23.51
CA ALA A 376 -34.68 21.07 22.23
C ALA A 376 -34.48 19.53 22.33
N ALA A 377 -33.59 19.07 23.20
CA ALA A 377 -33.28 17.65 23.37
C ALA A 377 -34.54 16.85 23.81
N VAL A 378 -35.42 17.41 24.63
CA VAL A 378 -36.64 16.73 25.12
C VAL A 378 -37.54 16.32 23.95
N GLY A 379 -37.81 17.23 23.02
CA GLY A 379 -38.61 16.97 21.83
C GLY A 379 -37.94 15.97 20.89
N PHE A 380 -36.66 16.14 20.65
CA PHE A 380 -35.88 15.23 19.82
C PHE A 380 -35.90 13.79 20.37
N ILE A 381 -35.60 13.60 21.65
CA ILE A 381 -35.57 12.27 22.31
C ILE A 381 -36.93 11.58 22.20
N SER A 382 -38.02 12.35 22.44
CA SER A 382 -39.38 11.84 22.37
C SER A 382 -39.75 11.27 21.00
N LEU A 383 -39.39 11.99 19.91
CA LEU A 383 -39.65 11.58 18.54
C LEU A 383 -38.67 10.48 18.08
N TRP A 384 -37.38 10.60 18.39
CA TRP A 384 -36.37 9.63 18.04
C TRP A 384 -36.60 8.26 18.68
N GLY A 385 -37.05 8.24 19.96
CA GLY A 385 -37.34 7.03 20.70
C GLY A 385 -38.71 6.41 20.40
N LEU A 386 -39.59 7.11 19.66
CA LEU A 386 -40.97 6.69 19.45
C LEU A 386 -41.12 5.30 18.82
N PRO A 387 -40.38 4.92 17.76
CA PRO A 387 -40.47 3.58 17.16
C PRO A 387 -40.13 2.47 18.17
N THR A 388 -39.05 2.68 18.94
CA THR A 388 -38.62 1.71 19.98
C THR A 388 -39.63 1.60 21.12
N LYS A 389 -40.21 2.74 21.53
CA LYS A 389 -41.28 2.76 22.55
C LYS A 389 -42.49 2.00 22.08
N VAL A 390 -42.98 2.26 20.85
CA VAL A 390 -44.15 1.54 20.29
C VAL A 390 -43.88 0.05 20.17
N HIS A 391 -42.73 -0.35 19.68
CA HIS A 391 -42.31 -1.76 19.62
C HIS A 391 -42.34 -2.41 21.02
N SER A 392 -41.81 -1.74 22.04
CA SER A 392 -41.80 -2.24 23.42
C SER A 392 -43.21 -2.41 24.00
N MET A 393 -44.13 -1.48 23.69
CA MET A 393 -45.53 -1.58 24.14
C MET A 393 -46.21 -2.83 23.54
N VAL A 394 -46.11 -3.00 22.21
CA VAL A 394 -46.73 -4.14 21.52
C VAL A 394 -46.16 -5.49 21.97
N THR A 395 -44.86 -5.57 22.22
CA THR A 395 -44.22 -6.83 22.65
C THR A 395 -44.47 -7.18 24.10
N LYS A 396 -44.71 -6.19 24.99
CA LYS A 396 -45.12 -6.45 26.40
C LYS A 396 -46.55 -6.89 26.48
N GLU A 397 -47.47 -6.23 25.77
CA GLU A 397 -48.89 -6.64 25.74
C GLU A 397 -49.09 -8.09 25.27
N LYS A 398 -48.31 -8.53 24.27
CA LYS A 398 -48.33 -9.92 23.79
C LYS A 398 -47.78 -10.93 24.81
N LYS A 399 -46.88 -10.57 25.70
CA LYS A 399 -46.38 -11.45 26.76
C LYS A 399 -47.40 -11.70 27.88
N GLU A 400 -48.30 -10.74 28.14
CA GLU A 400 -49.38 -10.89 29.14
C GLU A 400 -50.54 -11.72 28.61
N VAL A 401 -50.71 -11.84 27.30
CA VAL A 401 -51.78 -12.62 26.65
C VAL A 401 -51.39 -14.10 26.43
N THR A 402 -50.09 -14.45 26.56
CA THR A 402 -49.60 -15.83 26.31
C THR A 402 -49.30 -16.61 27.59
N LEU A 403 -49.66 -16.10 28.76
CA LEU A 403 -49.68 -16.76 30.08
C LEU A 403 -51.11 -17.00 30.54
#